data_b6dd12d0ae4fc20984552186b48bb844
#
_entry.id   b6dd12d0ae4fc20984552186b48bb844
#
_cell.length_a   1.000
_cell.length_b   1.000
_cell.length_c   1.000
_cell.angle_alpha   90.00
_cell.angle_beta   90.00
_cell.angle_gamma   90.00
#
_symmetry.space_group_name_H-M   'P 1'
#
loop_
_entity.id
_entity.type
_entity.pdbx_description
1 polymer ?
#
loop_
_entity_poly.entity_id
_entity_poly.type
_entity_poly.pdbx_seq_one_letter_code
_entity_poly.pdbx_strand_id
1 'polypeptide(L)'
;MIIDHIAARKNRCCYGMGLGIMILDDVYPGFPGDVRNASTYPFNVQFEIVTGIDIQNLVFAEDKSPCLEPIRQAAVHLEQKGCRAISAECGYFALYETPSSLRTHFTTGFVCLQSP
;
A
#
# COMPACT_ATOMS: atom_id res chain seq x y z
N MET A 1 16.94 -30.72 -1.43
CA MET A 1 17.08 -29.74 -2.55
C MET A 1 18.37 -28.98 -2.37
N ILE A 2 19.12 -28.87 -3.43
CA ILE A 2 20.35 -28.08 -3.44
C ILE A 2 20.05 -26.75 -4.10
N ILE A 3 20.39 -25.66 -3.42
CA ILE A 3 20.24 -24.33 -3.97
C ILE A 3 21.62 -23.85 -4.42
N ASP A 4 21.80 -23.84 -5.73
CA ASP A 4 23.09 -23.44 -6.32
C ASP A 4 23.25 -21.93 -6.38
N HIS A 5 22.13 -21.21 -6.32
CA HIS A 5 22.14 -19.78 -6.54
C HIS A 5 21.07 -19.12 -5.69
N ILE A 6 21.51 -18.18 -4.85
CA ILE A 6 20.63 -17.41 -3.98
C ILE A 6 20.82 -15.93 -4.28
N ALA A 7 19.74 -15.22 -4.54
CA ALA A 7 19.79 -13.79 -4.79
C ALA A 7 18.74 -13.08 -3.95
N ALA A 8 19.13 -12.02 -3.29
CA ALA A 8 18.21 -11.12 -2.62
C ALA A 8 17.60 -10.16 -3.64
N ARG A 9 16.35 -9.82 -3.45
CA ARG A 9 15.70 -8.82 -4.29
C ARG A 9 16.02 -7.43 -3.77
N LYS A 10 16.27 -6.53 -4.71
CA LYS A 10 16.54 -5.14 -4.39
C LYS A 10 15.35 -4.53 -3.65
N ASN A 11 15.64 -3.79 -2.60
CA ASN A 11 14.66 -3.07 -1.77
C ASN A 11 13.69 -3.97 -1.00
N ARG A 12 13.99 -5.27 -0.87
CA ARG A 12 13.17 -6.18 -0.08
C ARG A 12 13.93 -6.71 1.11
N CYS A 13 13.35 -6.53 2.28
CA CYS A 13 13.89 -7.06 3.54
C CYS A 13 13.16 -8.30 4.02
N CYS A 14 11.91 -8.49 3.58
CA CYS A 14 11.05 -9.61 3.97
C CYS A 14 10.42 -10.22 2.73
N TYR A 15 9.96 -11.45 2.86
CA TYR A 15 9.41 -12.21 1.74
C TYR A 15 8.16 -12.96 2.18
N GLY A 16 7.36 -13.37 1.21
CA GLY A 16 6.19 -14.19 1.46
C GLY A 16 4.91 -13.41 1.76
N MET A 17 4.96 -12.09 1.70
CA MET A 17 3.76 -11.28 1.86
C MET A 17 2.97 -11.23 0.57
N GLY A 18 1.65 -11.20 0.69
CA GLY A 18 0.77 -11.06 -0.46
C GLY A 18 0.52 -9.59 -0.80
N LEU A 19 -0.59 -9.07 -0.29
CA LEU A 19 -1.06 -7.72 -0.61
C LEU A 19 -0.65 -6.74 0.49
N GLY A 20 -0.15 -5.59 0.09
CA GLY A 20 0.03 -4.44 0.98
C GLY A 20 -1.11 -3.46 0.78
N ILE A 21 -1.66 -2.94 1.87
CA ILE A 21 -2.79 -2.02 1.82
C ILE A 21 -2.42 -0.74 2.55
N MET A 22 -2.43 0.37 1.82
CA MET A 22 -2.23 1.68 2.41
C MET A 22 -3.54 2.16 3.01
N ILE A 23 -3.49 2.58 4.27
CA ILE A 23 -4.67 3.05 4.98
C ILE A 23 -4.46 4.48 5.46
N LEU A 24 -5.57 5.20 5.60
CA LEU A 24 -5.56 6.55 6.12
C LEU A 24 -5.17 6.57 7.60
N ASP A 25 -4.59 7.68 8.02
CA ASP A 25 -4.22 7.90 9.42
C ASP A 25 -5.44 8.36 10.21
N ASP A 26 -6.47 7.52 10.21
CA ASP A 26 -7.74 7.74 10.90
C ASP A 26 -8.07 6.50 11.73
N VAL A 27 -8.79 6.71 12.82
CA VAL A 27 -9.21 5.63 13.69
C VAL A 27 -10.71 5.42 13.56
N TYR A 28 -11.11 4.24 13.14
CA TYR A 28 -12.51 3.82 13.11
C TYR A 28 -12.61 2.30 13.18
N PRO A 29 -13.79 1.75 13.53
CA PRO A 29 -13.93 0.29 13.64
C PRO A 29 -13.73 -0.39 12.29
N GLY A 30 -12.99 -1.51 12.30
CA GLY A 30 -12.78 -2.35 11.12
C GLY A 30 -13.34 -3.73 11.35
N PHE A 31 -14.59 -3.94 10.96
CA PHE A 31 -15.26 -5.22 11.15
C PHE A 31 -14.83 -6.24 10.09
N PRO A 32 -15.00 -7.55 10.36
CA PRO A 32 -14.79 -8.57 9.32
C PRO A 32 -15.61 -8.24 8.07
N GLY A 33 -14.95 -8.25 6.91
CA GLY A 33 -15.53 -7.80 5.65
C GLY A 33 -15.10 -6.39 5.27
N ASP A 34 -14.58 -5.62 6.22
CA ASP A 34 -14.04 -4.29 5.96
C ASP A 34 -12.63 -4.39 5.38
N VAL A 35 -12.25 -3.39 4.60
CA VAL A 35 -10.92 -3.33 3.97
C VAL A 35 -9.80 -3.29 5.02
N ARG A 36 -10.06 -2.75 6.20
CA ARG A 36 -9.09 -2.65 7.30
C ARG A 36 -8.96 -3.89 8.15
N ASN A 37 -9.71 -4.94 7.86
CA ASN A 37 -9.67 -6.15 8.67
C ASN A 37 -8.96 -7.26 7.90
N ALA A 38 -7.89 -7.80 8.48
CA ALA A 38 -7.10 -8.82 7.82
C ALA A 38 -7.90 -10.10 7.54
N SER A 39 -8.91 -10.39 8.36
CA SER A 39 -9.76 -11.57 8.16
C SER A 39 -10.69 -11.48 6.95
N THR A 40 -10.79 -10.29 6.34
CA THR A 40 -11.57 -10.09 5.11
C THR A 40 -10.96 -10.85 3.93
N TYR A 41 -9.66 -11.12 3.98
CA TYR A 41 -8.91 -11.64 2.83
C TYR A 41 -8.54 -13.11 3.01
N PRO A 42 -8.57 -13.90 1.92
CA PRO A 42 -8.16 -15.31 1.97
C PRO A 42 -6.64 -15.52 1.86
N PHE A 43 -5.88 -14.43 1.89
CA PHE A 43 -4.40 -14.44 1.82
C PHE A 43 -3.86 -13.45 2.84
N ASN A 44 -2.55 -13.51 3.09
CA ASN A 44 -1.96 -12.57 4.04
C ASN A 44 -1.85 -11.17 3.44
N VAL A 45 -2.15 -10.21 4.30
CA VAL A 45 -2.08 -8.79 3.96
C VAL A 45 -1.19 -8.07 4.96
N GLN A 46 -0.63 -6.96 4.53
CA GLN A 46 0.17 -6.07 5.37
C GLN A 46 -0.40 -4.67 5.25
N PHE A 47 -0.82 -4.11 6.37
CA PHE A 47 -1.32 -2.74 6.40
C PHE A 47 -0.17 -1.77 6.64
N GLU A 48 -0.27 -0.62 5.99
CA GLU A 48 0.67 0.48 6.21
C GLU A 48 -0.12 1.77 6.36
N ILE A 49 0.02 2.42 7.50
CA ILE A 49 -0.60 3.72 7.73
C ILE A 49 0.19 4.77 6.95
N VAL A 50 -0.52 5.55 6.13
CA VAL A 50 0.07 6.71 5.47
C VAL A 50 0.09 7.84 6.48
N THR A 51 1.19 7.95 7.20
CA THR A 51 1.31 8.84 8.36
C THR A 51 0.97 10.28 8.01
N GLY A 52 0.08 10.87 8.78
CA GLY A 52 -0.34 12.26 8.61
C GLY A 52 -1.38 12.49 7.54
N ILE A 53 -1.79 11.45 6.80
CA ILE A 53 -2.77 11.58 5.72
C ILE A 53 -4.10 11.01 6.18
N ASP A 54 -5.02 11.91 6.49
CA ASP A 54 -6.38 11.57 6.91
C ASP A 54 -7.39 11.94 5.82
N ILE A 55 -8.67 11.74 6.10
CA ILE A 55 -9.72 12.01 5.14
C ILE A 55 -9.78 13.52 4.77
N GLN A 56 -9.41 14.40 5.69
CA GLN A 56 -9.46 15.83 5.45
C GLN A 56 -8.47 16.25 4.36
N ASN A 57 -7.23 15.81 4.46
CA ASN A 57 -6.20 16.22 3.51
C ASN A 57 -6.17 15.38 2.22
N LEU A 58 -6.72 14.16 2.24
CA LEU A 58 -6.77 13.36 1.02
C LEU A 58 -8.05 13.62 0.21
N VAL A 59 -9.20 13.71 0.87
CA VAL A 59 -10.50 13.81 0.20
C VAL A 59 -10.96 15.25 0.05
N PHE A 60 -10.94 16.02 1.13
CA PHE A 60 -11.57 17.35 1.17
C PHE A 60 -10.63 18.50 0.86
N ALA A 61 -9.33 18.34 1.02
CA ALA A 61 -8.39 19.40 0.70
C ALA A 61 -8.35 19.65 -0.81
N GLU A 62 -8.29 20.91 -1.21
CA GLU A 62 -8.19 21.28 -2.62
C GLU A 62 -6.82 20.92 -3.18
N ASP A 63 -5.76 21.26 -2.45
CA ASP A 63 -4.41 20.92 -2.83
C ASP A 63 -4.01 19.59 -2.20
N LYS A 64 -3.89 18.57 -3.03
CA LYS A 64 -3.54 17.21 -2.62
C LYS A 64 -2.06 16.87 -2.84
N SER A 65 -1.29 17.83 -3.34
CA SER A 65 0.13 17.57 -3.62
C SER A 65 0.96 17.23 -2.37
N PRO A 66 0.67 17.76 -1.15
CA PRO A 66 1.39 17.36 0.04
C PRO A 66 1.22 15.88 0.41
N CYS A 67 0.22 15.19 -0.15
CA CYS A 67 -0.02 13.77 0.14
C CYS A 67 0.92 12.84 -0.61
N LEU A 68 1.53 13.31 -1.70
CA LEU A 68 2.32 12.45 -2.59
C LEU A 68 3.48 11.77 -1.87
N GLU A 69 4.30 12.52 -1.14
CA GLU A 69 5.49 11.95 -0.50
C GLU A 69 5.15 10.95 0.60
N PRO A 70 4.20 11.24 1.52
CA PRO A 70 3.77 10.23 2.49
C PRO A 70 3.23 8.95 1.85
N ILE A 71 2.48 9.07 0.76
CA ILE A 71 1.95 7.92 0.02
C ILE A 71 3.10 7.12 -0.59
N ARG A 72 4.06 7.80 -1.19
CA ARG A 72 5.24 7.16 -1.77
C ARG A 72 6.04 6.42 -0.71
N GLN A 73 6.23 7.03 0.47
CA GLN A 73 6.94 6.40 1.58
C GLN A 73 6.23 5.13 2.05
N ALA A 74 4.90 5.19 2.19
CA ALA A 74 4.13 4.02 2.58
C ALA A 74 4.27 2.89 1.56
N ALA A 75 4.24 3.22 0.27
CA ALA A 75 4.42 2.24 -0.79
C ALA A 75 5.81 1.59 -0.75
N VAL A 76 6.85 2.39 -0.51
CA VAL A 76 8.22 1.88 -0.36
C VAL A 76 8.33 0.95 0.84
N HIS A 77 7.72 1.31 1.98
CA HIS A 77 7.72 0.46 3.16
C HIS A 77 7.07 -0.90 2.88
N LEU A 78 5.96 -0.91 2.16
CA LEU A 78 5.28 -2.15 1.80
C LEU A 78 6.13 -3.00 0.87
N GLU A 79 6.83 -2.38 -0.07
CA GLU A 79 7.77 -3.09 -0.93
C GLU A 79 8.88 -3.74 -0.11
N GLN A 80 9.46 -3.01 0.83
CA GLN A 80 10.52 -3.53 1.70
C GLN A 80 10.04 -4.70 2.54
N LYS A 81 8.76 -4.71 2.93
CA LYS A 81 8.14 -5.79 3.68
C LYS A 81 7.83 -7.01 2.82
N GLY A 82 8.11 -6.94 1.53
CA GLY A 82 7.96 -8.08 0.64
C GLY A 82 6.59 -8.24 0.02
N CYS A 83 5.74 -7.21 0.08
CA CYS A 83 4.43 -7.25 -0.55
C CYS A 83 4.58 -7.34 -2.06
N ARG A 84 3.76 -8.16 -2.71
CA ARG A 84 3.83 -8.40 -4.14
C ARG A 84 2.96 -7.42 -4.93
N ALA A 85 1.99 -6.82 -4.28
CA ALA A 85 1.13 -5.81 -4.85
C ALA A 85 0.77 -4.81 -3.77
N ILE A 86 0.38 -3.61 -4.17
CA ILE A 86 -0.07 -2.56 -3.27
C ILE A 86 -1.48 -2.15 -3.65
N SER A 87 -2.30 -1.98 -2.63
CA SER A 87 -3.63 -1.45 -2.77
C SER A 87 -3.84 -0.34 -1.75
N ALA A 88 -5.01 0.27 -1.77
CA ALA A 88 -5.34 1.32 -0.82
C ALA A 88 -6.82 1.27 -0.47
N GLU A 89 -7.16 1.74 0.74
CA GLU A 89 -8.54 1.70 1.20
C GLU A 89 -9.42 2.80 0.61
N CYS A 90 -8.82 3.89 0.13
CA CYS A 90 -9.58 5.04 -0.37
C CYS A 90 -9.33 5.23 -1.86
N GLY A 91 -10.40 5.44 -2.63
CA GLY A 91 -10.31 5.65 -4.08
C GLY A 91 -9.48 6.88 -4.47
N TYR A 92 -9.38 7.86 -3.60
CA TYR A 92 -8.57 9.05 -3.87
C TYR A 92 -7.08 8.77 -3.98
N PHE A 93 -6.61 7.64 -3.45
CA PHE A 93 -5.22 7.22 -3.67
C PHE A 93 -4.92 6.97 -5.15
N ALA A 94 -5.92 6.69 -5.97
CA ALA A 94 -5.73 6.46 -7.39
C ALA A 94 -5.20 7.69 -8.14
N LEU A 95 -5.33 8.88 -7.58
CA LEU A 95 -4.75 10.09 -8.15
C LEU A 95 -3.22 10.01 -8.25
N TYR A 96 -2.61 9.14 -7.46
CA TYR A 96 -1.15 8.98 -7.38
C TYR A 96 -0.68 7.68 -8.02
N GLU A 97 -1.55 6.97 -8.73
CA GLU A 97 -1.29 5.65 -9.27
C GLU A 97 -0.53 5.69 -10.60
N THR A 98 0.48 6.47 -10.72
CA THR A 98 1.29 6.50 -11.93
C THR A 98 2.74 6.17 -11.60
N PRO A 99 3.49 5.55 -12.53
CA PRO A 99 4.92 5.29 -12.29
C PRO A 99 5.72 6.55 -12.00
N SER A 100 5.30 7.68 -12.54
CA SER A 100 5.98 8.96 -12.28
C SER A 100 5.67 9.48 -10.88
N SER A 101 4.50 9.16 -10.34
CA SER A 101 4.08 9.60 -9.01
C SER A 101 4.58 8.66 -7.91
N LEU A 102 4.48 7.35 -8.12
CA LEU A 102 4.86 6.33 -7.17
C LEU A 102 6.04 5.54 -7.71
N ARG A 103 7.23 6.05 -7.49
CA ARG A 103 8.43 5.37 -7.92
C ARG A 103 8.74 4.21 -6.99
N THR A 104 8.14 3.10 -7.26
CA THR A 104 8.42 1.85 -6.57
C THR A 104 8.95 0.84 -7.58
N HIS A 105 9.49 -0.24 -7.08
CA HIS A 105 9.99 -1.33 -7.93
C HIS A 105 8.97 -2.45 -8.09
N PHE A 106 7.71 -2.15 -7.80
CA PHE A 106 6.64 -3.14 -7.97
C PHE A 106 6.36 -3.37 -9.44
N THR A 107 6.34 -4.61 -9.84
CA THR A 107 5.97 -4.99 -11.21
C THR A 107 4.47 -5.00 -11.41
N THR A 108 3.72 -5.25 -10.36
CA THR A 108 2.26 -5.30 -10.40
C THR A 108 1.62 -3.94 -10.16
N GLY A 109 2.39 -2.99 -9.66
CA GLY A 109 1.93 -1.64 -9.47
C GLY A 109 0.97 -1.46 -8.32
N PHE A 110 0.37 -0.31 -8.32
CA PHE A 110 -0.59 0.14 -7.33
C PHE A 110 -2.01 -0.20 -7.78
N VAL A 111 -2.79 -0.78 -6.88
CA VAL A 111 -4.19 -1.12 -7.15
C VAL A 111 -5.05 -0.52 -6.05
N CYS A 112 -6.05 0.26 -6.43
CA CYS A 112 -7.00 0.82 -5.48
C CYS A 112 -8.17 -0.15 -5.30
N LEU A 113 -8.44 -0.55 -4.06
CA LEU A 113 -9.51 -1.50 -3.76
C LEU A 113 -10.91 -0.95 -4.05
N GLN A 114 -11.06 0.35 -4.13
CA GLN A 114 -12.33 1.00 -4.43
C GLN A 114 -12.54 1.24 -5.92
N SER A 115 -11.60 0.88 -6.73
CA SER A 115 -11.78 0.98 -8.17
C SER A 115 -12.82 -0.04 -8.63
N PRO A 116 -13.77 0.36 -9.44
CA PRO A 116 -14.76 -0.56 -9.97
C PRO A 116 -14.14 -1.55 -10.92
#